data_51f662995649b0dd631a2b5c146a1fa6
#
_entry.id   51f662995649b0dd631a2b5c146a1fa6
#
_cell.length_a   1.000
_cell.length_b   1.000
_cell.length_c   1.000
_cell.angle_alpha   90.00
_cell.angle_beta   90.00
_cell.angle_gamma   90.00
#
_symmetry.space_group_name_H-M   'P 1'
#
loop_
_entity.id
_entity.type
_entity.pdbx_description
1 polymer ?
#
loop_
_entity_poly.entity_id
_entity_poly.type
_entity_poly.pdbx_seq_one_letter_code
_entity_poly.pdbx_strand_id
1 'polypeptide(L)'
;MKWFSPMSLAIGLVLGLSVGLMLTPWIATENDVKVAMWLEVVQRVCTSVGGLGTFVALIIVIQQFTLLRTQSELVQKNTRASMDGQLYARLDSFNKFIVEHYKEYALLDQSFEKDASPEDRPKLHHLCDMGFSFYEEIYKHHVRYNLLETEDWEEWQQNMLHYFGKQYVRGYWNTVAGRYAGSFQRFANDLVASIGSK
;
A
#
# COMPACT_ATOMS: atom_id res chain seq x y z
N MET A 1 12.79 -29.30 22.01
CA MET A 1 13.10 -30.12 20.81
C MET A 1 12.93 -29.26 19.57
N LYS A 2 14.02 -28.84 18.92
CA LYS A 2 13.97 -28.06 17.69
C LYS A 2 13.62 -29.01 16.54
N TRP A 3 12.49 -28.81 15.94
CA TRP A 3 12.05 -29.53 14.75
C TRP A 3 12.99 -29.17 13.61
N PHE A 4 13.72 -30.15 13.10
CA PHE A 4 14.42 -30.00 11.82
C PHE A 4 13.35 -29.68 10.77
N SER A 5 13.48 -28.56 10.08
CA SER A 5 12.51 -28.22 9.06
C SER A 5 12.59 -29.28 7.94
N PRO A 6 11.47 -29.71 7.37
CA PRO A 6 11.48 -30.67 6.26
C PRO A 6 12.35 -30.20 5.09
N MET A 7 12.59 -28.91 4.99
CA MET A 7 13.45 -28.26 4.01
C MET A 7 14.95 -28.56 4.25
N SER A 8 15.42 -28.62 5.51
CA SER A 8 16.82 -28.99 5.79
C SER A 8 17.11 -30.45 5.52
N LEU A 9 16.12 -31.32 5.68
CA LEU A 9 16.23 -32.73 5.35
C LEU A 9 16.27 -32.97 3.82
N ALA A 10 15.46 -32.25 3.07
CA ALA A 10 15.45 -32.31 1.61
C ALA A 10 16.76 -31.77 1.01
N ILE A 11 17.30 -30.67 1.54
CA ILE A 11 18.59 -30.10 1.10
C ILE A 11 19.74 -31.07 1.41
N GLY A 12 19.74 -31.67 2.59
CA GLY A 12 20.76 -32.67 2.97
C GLY A 12 20.74 -33.90 2.08
N LEU A 13 19.56 -34.36 1.67
CA LEU A 13 19.39 -35.52 0.79
C LEU A 13 19.86 -35.24 -0.65
N VAL A 14 19.54 -34.04 -1.19
CA VAL A 14 19.99 -33.61 -2.53
C VAL A 14 21.50 -33.41 -2.55
N LEU A 15 22.12 -32.78 -1.53
CA LEU A 15 23.55 -32.60 -1.43
C LEU A 15 24.29 -33.93 -1.24
N GLY A 16 23.76 -34.84 -0.43
CA GLY A 16 24.33 -36.16 -0.23
C GLY A 16 24.35 -37.03 -1.50
N LEU A 17 23.24 -36.98 -2.29
CA LEU A 17 23.16 -37.68 -3.58
C LEU A 17 24.11 -37.08 -4.63
N SER A 18 24.23 -35.77 -4.72
CA SER A 18 25.13 -35.12 -5.69
C SER A 18 26.60 -35.37 -5.38
N VAL A 19 27.01 -35.39 -4.14
CA VAL A 19 28.39 -35.74 -3.72
C VAL A 19 28.69 -37.23 -3.96
N GLY A 20 27.72 -38.11 -3.68
CA GLY A 20 27.83 -39.55 -3.97
C GLY A 20 28.07 -39.84 -5.44
N LEU A 21 27.32 -39.14 -6.34
CA LEU A 21 27.45 -39.27 -7.79
C LEU A 21 28.77 -38.74 -8.36
N MET A 22 29.39 -37.74 -7.73
CA MET A 22 30.71 -37.22 -8.16
C MET A 22 31.88 -38.10 -7.76
N LEU A 23 31.74 -38.94 -6.73
CA LEU A 23 32.80 -39.83 -6.26
C LEU A 23 32.81 -41.19 -6.97
N THR A 24 31.74 -41.61 -7.66
CA THR A 24 31.63 -42.91 -8.34
C THR A 24 32.62 -43.11 -9.47
N PRO A 25 33.04 -42.14 -10.31
CA PRO A 25 34.05 -42.42 -11.35
C PRO A 25 35.44 -42.73 -10.81
N TRP A 26 35.74 -42.41 -9.57
CA TRP A 26 37.06 -42.61 -8.97
C TRP A 26 37.25 -44.02 -8.40
N ILE A 27 36.20 -44.82 -8.22
CA ILE A 27 36.22 -46.14 -7.59
C ILE A 27 36.15 -47.25 -8.61
N ALA A 28 35.82 -46.96 -9.86
CA ALA A 28 35.72 -47.95 -10.93
C ALA A 28 37.11 -48.31 -11.46
N THR A 29 37.72 -49.33 -10.89
CA THR A 29 38.87 -50.01 -11.48
C THR A 29 38.43 -50.98 -12.55
N GLU A 30 39.20 -51.14 -13.55
CA GLU A 30 39.20 -51.60 -14.92
C GLU A 30 38.51 -52.93 -15.32
N ASN A 31 37.72 -53.63 -14.47
CA ASN A 31 37.40 -55.04 -14.78
C ASN A 31 35.94 -55.50 -14.69
N ASP A 32 34.93 -54.63 -14.59
CA ASP A 32 33.56 -55.17 -14.45
C ASP A 32 32.49 -54.49 -15.26
N VAL A 33 32.14 -55.03 -16.40
CA VAL A 33 30.95 -54.72 -17.20
C VAL A 33 29.65 -54.73 -16.35
N LYS A 34 29.60 -55.55 -15.30
CA LYS A 34 28.49 -55.58 -14.36
C LYS A 34 28.42 -54.35 -13.47
N VAL A 35 29.54 -53.81 -13.06
CA VAL A 35 29.60 -52.55 -12.25
C VAL A 35 29.15 -51.37 -13.10
N ALA A 36 29.56 -51.30 -14.37
CA ALA A 36 29.12 -50.27 -15.28
C ALA A 36 27.59 -50.29 -15.53
N MET A 37 27.02 -51.48 -15.66
CA MET A 37 25.55 -51.67 -15.84
C MET A 37 24.77 -51.27 -14.57
N TRP A 38 25.28 -51.59 -13.38
CA TRP A 38 24.69 -51.17 -12.13
C TRP A 38 24.76 -49.64 -11.92
N LEU A 39 25.84 -49.01 -12.26
CA LEU A 39 26.03 -47.57 -12.20
C LEU A 39 25.03 -46.87 -13.15
N GLU A 40 24.83 -47.37 -14.35
CA GLU A 40 23.84 -46.84 -15.27
C GLU A 40 22.42 -46.94 -14.75
N VAL A 41 22.05 -48.06 -14.16
CA VAL A 41 20.75 -48.25 -13.50
C VAL A 41 20.56 -47.28 -12.33
N VAL A 42 21.55 -47.16 -11.46
CA VAL A 42 21.53 -46.23 -10.32
C VAL A 42 21.39 -44.81 -10.84
N GLN A 43 22.17 -44.41 -11.85
CA GLN A 43 22.09 -43.08 -12.45
C GLN A 43 20.70 -42.78 -13.03
N ARG A 44 20.09 -43.72 -13.76
CA ARG A 44 18.73 -43.59 -14.30
C ARG A 44 17.69 -43.45 -13.22
N VAL A 45 17.79 -44.26 -12.15
CA VAL A 45 16.89 -44.16 -10.98
C VAL A 45 17.04 -42.82 -10.29
N CYS A 46 18.28 -42.38 -10.00
CA CYS A 46 18.54 -41.10 -9.36
C CYS A 46 18.02 -39.92 -10.20
N THR A 47 18.19 -39.98 -11.53
CA THR A 47 17.67 -38.95 -12.44
C THR A 47 16.16 -38.92 -12.45
N SER A 48 15.49 -40.09 -12.45
CA SER A 48 14.04 -40.20 -12.40
C SER A 48 13.48 -39.68 -11.06
N VAL A 49 14.09 -40.07 -9.95
CA VAL A 49 13.69 -39.60 -8.60
C VAL A 49 13.95 -38.09 -8.44
N GLY A 50 15.08 -37.58 -8.97
CA GLY A 50 15.37 -36.14 -9.01
C GLY A 50 14.34 -35.37 -9.82
N GLY A 51 13.93 -35.88 -10.97
CA GLY A 51 12.86 -35.30 -11.79
C GLY A 51 11.51 -35.22 -11.07
N LEU A 52 11.11 -36.32 -10.39
CA LEU A 52 9.88 -36.31 -9.58
C LEU A 52 9.95 -35.31 -8.43
N GLY A 53 11.10 -35.24 -7.73
CA GLY A 53 11.31 -34.26 -6.66
C GLY A 53 11.18 -32.83 -7.15
N THR A 54 11.73 -32.53 -8.34
CA THR A 54 11.61 -31.19 -8.97
C THR A 54 10.15 -30.89 -9.32
N PHE A 55 9.41 -31.85 -9.84
CA PHE A 55 8.01 -31.69 -10.18
C PHE A 55 7.14 -31.42 -8.94
N VAL A 56 7.35 -32.17 -7.86
CA VAL A 56 6.64 -31.94 -6.57
C VAL A 56 7.00 -30.55 -6.01
N ALA A 57 8.27 -30.16 -6.06
CA ALA A 57 8.70 -28.83 -5.62
C ALA A 57 8.03 -27.72 -6.44
N LEU A 58 7.89 -27.89 -7.75
CA LEU A 58 7.19 -26.94 -8.61
C LEU A 58 5.70 -26.80 -8.22
N ILE A 59 5.00 -27.91 -7.95
CA ILE A 59 3.62 -27.87 -7.48
C ILE A 59 3.50 -27.10 -6.17
N ILE A 60 4.40 -27.35 -5.22
CA ILE A 60 4.42 -26.63 -3.93
C ILE A 60 4.63 -25.15 -4.14
N VAL A 61 5.56 -24.77 -5.01
CA VAL A 61 5.84 -23.35 -5.34
C VAL A 61 4.60 -22.70 -5.95
N ILE A 62 3.92 -23.35 -6.89
CA ILE A 62 2.68 -22.82 -7.48
C ILE A 62 1.60 -22.63 -6.41
N GLN A 63 1.42 -23.58 -5.52
CA GLN A 63 0.46 -23.46 -4.41
C GLN A 63 0.83 -22.29 -3.46
N GLN A 64 2.12 -22.13 -3.14
CA GLN A 64 2.59 -21.01 -2.33
C GLN A 64 2.33 -19.67 -3.00
N PHE A 65 2.57 -19.57 -4.31
CA PHE A 65 2.27 -18.34 -5.07
C PHE A 65 0.77 -18.00 -5.03
N THR A 66 -0.09 -19.00 -5.20
CA THR A 66 -1.55 -18.81 -5.13
C THR A 66 -1.97 -18.33 -3.74
N LEU A 67 -1.41 -18.95 -2.68
CA LEU A 67 -1.68 -18.56 -1.31
C LEU A 67 -1.20 -17.12 -1.01
N LEU A 68 0.02 -16.77 -1.43
CA LEU A 68 0.59 -15.43 -1.27
C LEU A 68 -0.26 -14.37 -1.99
N ARG A 69 -0.76 -14.68 -3.19
CA ARG A 69 -1.66 -13.79 -3.92
C ARG A 69 -2.95 -13.54 -3.15
N THR A 70 -3.58 -14.60 -2.65
CA THR A 70 -4.82 -14.50 -1.85
C THR A 70 -4.57 -13.70 -0.56
N GLN A 71 -3.45 -13.95 0.13
CA GLN A 71 -3.07 -13.19 1.32
C GLN A 71 -2.84 -11.71 1.00
N SER A 72 -2.16 -11.41 -0.12
CA SER A 72 -1.95 -10.03 -0.57
C SER A 72 -3.27 -9.31 -0.85
N GLU A 73 -4.23 -9.97 -1.50
CA GLU A 73 -5.56 -9.42 -1.76
C GLU A 73 -6.35 -9.16 -0.46
N LEU A 74 -6.26 -10.08 0.51
CA LEU A 74 -6.89 -9.90 1.83
C LEU A 74 -6.25 -8.76 2.62
N VAL A 75 -4.92 -8.66 2.63
CA VAL A 75 -4.20 -7.55 3.28
C VAL A 75 -4.61 -6.22 2.66
N GLN A 76 -4.67 -6.15 1.32
CA GLN A 76 -5.10 -4.95 0.61
C GLN A 76 -6.54 -4.54 0.98
N LYS A 77 -7.45 -5.51 1.03
CA LYS A 77 -8.85 -5.30 1.43
C LYS A 77 -8.98 -4.80 2.88
N ASN A 78 -8.25 -5.44 3.79
CA ASN A 78 -8.24 -5.03 5.20
C ASN A 78 -7.61 -3.65 5.39
N THR A 79 -6.56 -3.33 4.63
CA THR A 79 -5.93 -2.01 4.66
C THR A 79 -6.91 -0.93 4.18
N ARG A 80 -7.62 -1.15 3.06
CA ARG A 80 -8.66 -0.23 2.59
C ARG A 80 -9.73 -0.02 3.65
N ALA A 81 -10.34 -1.09 4.17
CA ALA A 81 -11.38 -0.99 5.19
C ALA A 81 -10.92 -0.27 6.46
N SER A 82 -9.68 -0.49 6.90
CA SER A 82 -9.09 0.22 8.03
C SER A 82 -8.92 1.71 7.76
N MET A 83 -8.50 2.07 6.54
CA MET A 83 -8.29 3.46 6.15
C MET A 83 -9.61 4.21 5.97
N ASP A 84 -10.61 3.57 5.37
CA ASP A 84 -11.97 4.13 5.30
C ASP A 84 -12.50 4.42 6.71
N GLY A 85 -12.35 3.47 7.64
CA GLY A 85 -12.72 3.69 9.03
C GLY A 85 -11.99 4.88 9.68
N GLN A 86 -10.71 5.08 9.39
CA GLN A 86 -9.94 6.24 9.88
C GLN A 86 -10.40 7.55 9.25
N LEU A 87 -10.68 7.57 7.94
CA LEU A 87 -11.20 8.75 7.24
C LEU A 87 -12.57 9.15 7.80
N TYR A 88 -13.49 8.20 7.96
CA TYR A 88 -14.80 8.48 8.56
C TYR A 88 -14.71 8.97 10.00
N ALA A 89 -13.83 8.39 10.82
CA ALA A 89 -13.62 8.87 12.18
C ALA A 89 -13.07 10.31 12.23
N ARG A 90 -12.20 10.68 11.30
CA ARG A 90 -11.71 12.06 11.17
C ARG A 90 -12.76 13.02 10.63
N LEU A 91 -13.56 12.57 9.67
CA LEU A 91 -14.70 13.33 9.16
C LEU A 91 -15.70 13.63 10.29
N ASP A 92 -16.03 12.62 11.10
CA ASP A 92 -16.92 12.79 12.24
C ASP A 92 -16.35 13.80 13.26
N SER A 93 -15.06 13.68 13.56
CA SER A 93 -14.35 14.63 14.44
C SER A 93 -14.35 16.05 13.87
N PHE A 94 -14.14 16.20 12.56
CA PHE A 94 -14.19 17.49 11.88
C PHE A 94 -15.60 18.08 11.87
N ASN A 95 -16.61 17.27 11.55
CA ASN A 95 -18.02 17.69 11.59
C ASN A 95 -18.46 18.10 13.00
N LYS A 96 -18.05 17.35 14.02
CA LYS A 96 -18.31 17.69 15.41
C LYS A 96 -17.68 19.03 15.78
N PHE A 97 -16.44 19.25 15.38
CA PHE A 97 -15.77 20.53 15.59
C PHE A 97 -16.50 21.68 14.87
N ILE A 98 -16.97 21.48 13.63
CA ILE A 98 -17.79 22.48 12.90
C ILE A 98 -19.07 22.78 13.66
N VAL A 99 -19.75 21.78 14.21
CA VAL A 99 -20.98 21.99 14.97
C VAL A 99 -20.72 22.76 16.27
N GLU A 100 -19.65 22.44 16.97
CA GLU A 100 -19.24 23.14 18.20
C GLU A 100 -18.84 24.60 17.91
N HIS A 101 -18.30 24.88 16.71
CA HIS A 101 -17.83 26.19 16.26
C HIS A 101 -18.62 26.72 15.06
N TYR A 102 -19.94 26.46 15.02
CA TYR A 102 -20.75 26.79 13.85
C TYR A 102 -20.76 28.28 13.49
N LYS A 103 -20.62 29.16 14.51
CA LYS A 103 -20.57 30.60 14.29
C LYS A 103 -19.30 31.01 13.54
N GLU A 104 -18.16 30.50 13.96
CA GLU A 104 -16.89 30.71 13.31
C GLU A 104 -16.87 30.10 11.91
N TYR A 105 -17.46 28.91 11.74
CA TYR A 105 -17.58 28.26 10.43
C TYR A 105 -18.42 29.07 9.45
N ALA A 106 -19.48 29.71 9.91
CA ALA A 106 -20.32 30.61 9.09
C ALA A 106 -19.55 31.85 8.61
N LEU A 107 -18.53 32.29 9.37
CA LEU A 107 -17.68 33.41 8.98
C LEU A 107 -16.71 33.08 7.83
N LEU A 108 -16.50 31.79 7.51
CA LEU A 108 -15.63 31.39 6.38
C LEU A 108 -16.16 31.83 5.02
N ASP A 109 -17.45 32.14 4.89
CA ASP A 109 -18.05 32.68 3.67
C ASP A 109 -17.78 34.18 3.49
N GLN A 110 -17.24 34.87 4.54
CA GLN A 110 -16.91 36.29 4.50
C GLN A 110 -15.55 36.54 3.84
N SER A 111 -15.29 37.80 3.46
CA SER A 111 -14.02 38.18 2.87
C SER A 111 -12.87 38.04 3.86
N PHE A 112 -11.76 37.46 3.44
CA PHE A 112 -10.55 37.25 4.26
C PHE A 112 -10.00 38.56 4.86
N GLU A 113 -10.06 39.69 4.11
CA GLU A 113 -9.40 40.90 4.49
C GLU A 113 -10.25 41.85 5.35
N LYS A 114 -11.58 41.82 5.23
CA LYS A 114 -12.43 42.89 5.74
C LYS A 114 -13.28 42.57 6.96
N ASP A 115 -13.70 41.33 7.14
CA ASP A 115 -14.85 41.07 7.99
C ASP A 115 -14.54 40.23 9.27
N ALA A 116 -13.35 39.64 9.39
CA ALA A 116 -12.99 38.88 10.59
C ALA A 116 -12.35 39.77 11.64
N SER A 117 -12.93 39.79 12.84
CA SER A 117 -12.35 40.50 13.98
C SER A 117 -10.95 39.94 14.31
N PRO A 118 -10.06 40.74 14.90
CA PRO A 118 -8.74 40.27 15.35
C PRO A 118 -8.82 39.08 16.31
N GLU A 119 -9.91 38.96 17.07
CA GLU A 119 -10.15 37.88 18.04
C GLU A 119 -10.59 36.56 17.37
N ASP A 120 -11.31 36.65 16.24
CA ASP A 120 -11.81 35.47 15.51
C ASP A 120 -10.78 34.89 14.54
N ARG A 121 -9.84 35.69 14.04
CA ARG A 121 -8.83 35.25 13.06
C ARG A 121 -8.06 34.00 13.48
N PRO A 122 -7.55 33.84 14.70
CA PRO A 122 -6.84 32.64 15.10
C PRO A 122 -7.73 31.39 15.04
N LYS A 123 -9.00 31.52 15.39
CA LYS A 123 -9.96 30.40 15.33
C LYS A 123 -10.27 30.02 13.88
N LEU A 124 -10.49 31.02 13.02
CA LEU A 124 -10.72 30.80 11.60
C LEU A 124 -9.50 30.18 10.90
N HIS A 125 -8.28 30.64 11.23
CA HIS A 125 -7.05 30.02 10.73
C HIS A 125 -6.95 28.56 11.15
N HIS A 126 -7.20 28.27 12.41
CA HIS A 126 -7.18 26.90 12.92
C HIS A 126 -8.21 26.00 12.21
N LEU A 127 -9.40 26.51 11.99
CA LEU A 127 -10.47 25.82 11.25
C LEU A 127 -10.06 25.53 9.80
N CYS A 128 -9.42 26.51 9.13
CA CYS A 128 -8.88 26.33 7.79
C CYS A 128 -7.74 25.30 7.76
N ASP A 129 -6.80 25.38 8.70
CA ASP A 129 -5.66 24.45 8.78
C ASP A 129 -6.14 23.01 9.03
N MET A 130 -7.16 22.79 9.87
CA MET A 130 -7.79 21.48 10.06
C MET A 130 -8.40 20.96 8.76
N GLY A 131 -9.16 21.79 8.06
CA GLY A 131 -9.76 21.43 6.78
C GLY A 131 -8.72 21.10 5.70
N PHE A 132 -7.69 21.93 5.55
CA PHE A 132 -6.60 21.67 4.59
C PHE A 132 -5.85 20.38 4.90
N SER A 133 -5.52 20.13 6.17
CA SER A 133 -4.85 18.90 6.58
C SER A 133 -5.70 17.67 6.33
N PHE A 134 -7.01 17.76 6.56
CA PHE A 134 -7.96 16.70 6.28
C PHE A 134 -8.03 16.40 4.77
N TYR A 135 -8.18 17.42 3.94
CA TYR A 135 -8.24 17.25 2.48
C TYR A 135 -6.90 16.83 1.85
N GLU A 136 -5.77 17.27 2.41
CA GLU A 136 -4.45 16.77 2.00
C GLU A 136 -4.32 15.27 2.25
N GLU A 137 -4.86 14.77 3.34
CA GLU A 137 -4.84 13.36 3.65
C GLU A 137 -5.72 12.55 2.70
N ILE A 138 -6.94 13.00 2.42
CA ILE A 138 -7.81 12.38 1.41
C ILE A 138 -7.12 12.35 0.04
N TYR A 139 -6.49 13.44 -0.36
CA TYR A 139 -5.72 13.51 -1.60
C TYR A 139 -4.57 12.49 -1.63
N LYS A 140 -3.82 12.34 -0.53
CA LYS A 140 -2.77 11.33 -0.40
C LYS A 140 -3.33 9.91 -0.52
N HIS A 141 -4.50 9.65 0.07
CA HIS A 141 -5.16 8.34 -0.02
C HIS A 141 -5.54 7.98 -1.44
N HIS A 142 -6.01 8.95 -2.23
CA HIS A 142 -6.32 8.73 -3.64
C HIS A 142 -5.04 8.60 -4.49
N VAL A 143 -4.19 9.63 -4.51
CA VAL A 143 -3.08 9.74 -5.48
C VAL A 143 -1.89 8.86 -5.11
N ARG A 144 -1.53 8.77 -3.83
CA ARG A 144 -0.33 8.06 -3.40
C ARG A 144 -0.59 6.59 -3.09
N TYR A 145 -1.74 6.29 -2.49
CA TYR A 145 -2.03 4.94 -2.02
C TYR A 145 -3.03 4.20 -2.90
N ASN A 146 -3.70 4.90 -3.83
CA ASN A 146 -4.72 4.34 -4.73
C ASN A 146 -5.80 3.54 -3.97
N LEU A 147 -6.29 4.10 -2.88
CA LEU A 147 -7.19 3.43 -1.95
C LEU A 147 -8.64 3.86 -2.11
N LEU A 148 -8.89 5.07 -2.64
CA LEU A 148 -10.24 5.56 -2.93
C LEU A 148 -10.69 5.10 -4.31
N GLU A 149 -11.91 4.61 -4.41
CA GLU A 149 -12.55 4.32 -5.68
C GLU A 149 -12.90 5.62 -6.42
N THR A 150 -13.13 5.53 -7.73
CA THR A 150 -13.35 6.73 -8.56
C THR A 150 -14.57 7.51 -8.12
N GLU A 151 -15.66 6.83 -7.77
CA GLU A 151 -16.91 7.45 -7.32
C GLU A 151 -16.72 8.21 -6.00
N ASP A 152 -16.05 7.59 -5.02
CA ASP A 152 -15.71 8.23 -3.74
C ASP A 152 -14.82 9.45 -3.94
N TRP A 153 -13.85 9.35 -4.86
CA TRP A 153 -12.96 10.46 -5.17
C TRP A 153 -13.69 11.66 -5.78
N GLU A 154 -14.64 11.42 -6.69
CA GLU A 154 -15.47 12.47 -7.27
C GLU A 154 -16.31 13.18 -6.20
N GLU A 155 -16.90 12.46 -5.26
CA GLU A 155 -17.63 13.03 -4.13
C GLU A 155 -16.71 13.91 -3.26
N TRP A 156 -15.52 13.42 -2.93
CA TRP A 156 -14.54 14.19 -2.17
C TRP A 156 -14.08 15.44 -2.92
N GLN A 157 -13.90 15.39 -4.23
CA GLN A 157 -13.59 16.57 -5.03
C GLN A 157 -14.70 17.63 -4.96
N GLN A 158 -15.97 17.24 -4.98
CA GLN A 158 -17.09 18.18 -4.84
C GLN A 158 -17.09 18.81 -3.44
N ASN A 159 -16.82 18.03 -2.39
CA ASN A 159 -16.70 18.55 -1.04
C ASN A 159 -15.52 19.55 -0.91
N MET A 160 -14.39 19.24 -1.53
CA MET A 160 -13.25 20.17 -1.59
C MET A 160 -13.61 21.45 -2.36
N LEU A 161 -14.29 21.35 -3.51
CA LEU A 161 -14.76 22.52 -4.27
C LEU A 161 -15.65 23.41 -3.43
N HIS A 162 -16.59 22.83 -2.69
CA HIS A 162 -17.45 23.58 -1.78
C HIS A 162 -16.66 24.28 -0.69
N TYR A 163 -15.71 23.58 -0.06
CA TYR A 163 -14.88 24.13 1.02
C TYR A 163 -13.97 25.27 0.54
N PHE A 164 -13.21 25.03 -0.54
CA PHE A 164 -12.35 26.06 -1.17
C PHE A 164 -13.16 27.17 -1.85
N GLY A 165 -14.46 26.95 -2.08
CA GLY A 165 -15.40 27.96 -2.56
C GLY A 165 -15.59 29.13 -1.60
N LYS A 166 -15.41 28.89 -0.29
CA LYS A 166 -15.56 29.91 0.74
C LYS A 166 -14.48 30.99 0.63
N GLN A 167 -14.87 32.26 0.69
CA GLN A 167 -13.94 33.38 0.43
C GLN A 167 -12.78 33.42 1.40
N TYR A 168 -13.04 33.26 2.70
CA TYR A 168 -12.02 33.26 3.72
C TYR A 168 -11.01 32.12 3.52
N VAL A 169 -11.51 30.91 3.21
CA VAL A 169 -10.69 29.72 2.96
C VAL A 169 -9.72 29.96 1.80
N ARG A 170 -10.19 30.52 0.68
CA ARG A 170 -9.34 30.86 -0.48
C ARG A 170 -8.28 31.90 -0.13
N GLY A 171 -8.70 32.98 0.56
CA GLY A 171 -7.77 34.03 0.97
C GLY A 171 -6.66 33.49 1.87
N TYR A 172 -7.02 32.69 2.87
CA TYR A 172 -6.05 32.08 3.78
C TYR A 172 -5.18 31.03 3.08
N TRP A 173 -5.75 30.20 2.18
CA TRP A 173 -4.98 29.25 1.38
C TRP A 173 -3.81 29.92 0.64
N ASN A 174 -4.03 31.06 0.02
CA ASN A 174 -2.98 31.79 -0.69
C ASN A 174 -1.80 32.18 0.20
N THR A 175 -2.01 32.32 1.50
CA THR A 175 -0.94 32.67 2.46
C THR A 175 -0.19 31.45 3.01
N VAL A 176 -0.83 30.25 3.01
CA VAL A 176 -0.29 29.06 3.69
C VAL A 176 0.00 27.90 2.75
N ALA A 177 -0.38 27.98 1.48
CA ALA A 177 -0.27 26.88 0.50
C ALA A 177 1.13 26.23 0.47
N GLY A 178 2.19 27.01 0.66
CA GLY A 178 3.57 26.51 0.69
C GLY A 178 3.92 25.62 1.88
N ARG A 179 3.03 25.46 2.87
CA ARG A 179 3.22 24.56 4.01
C ARG A 179 2.81 23.11 3.69
N TYR A 180 2.08 22.89 2.60
CA TYR A 180 1.51 21.62 2.22
C TYR A 180 2.35 20.93 1.13
N ALA A 181 2.18 19.61 0.96
CA ALA A 181 2.93 18.85 -0.05
C ALA A 181 2.71 19.42 -1.46
N GLY A 182 3.78 19.57 -2.23
CA GLY A 182 3.74 20.26 -3.53
C GLY A 182 2.78 19.66 -4.55
N SER A 183 2.46 18.35 -4.46
CA SER A 183 1.43 17.71 -5.30
C SER A 183 0.01 18.16 -4.89
N PHE A 184 -0.28 18.18 -3.59
CA PHE A 184 -1.55 18.68 -3.07
C PHE A 184 -1.70 20.18 -3.31
N GLN A 185 -0.62 20.95 -3.13
CA GLN A 185 -0.61 22.39 -3.41
C GLN A 185 -1.02 22.68 -4.86
N ARG A 186 -0.45 21.97 -5.85
CA ARG A 186 -0.85 22.12 -7.27
C ARG A 186 -2.31 21.78 -7.49
N PHE A 187 -2.75 20.63 -6.98
CA PHE A 187 -4.14 20.20 -7.08
C PHE A 187 -5.12 21.24 -6.48
N ALA A 188 -4.86 21.73 -5.26
CA ALA A 188 -5.72 22.70 -4.60
C ALA A 188 -5.69 24.07 -5.32
N ASN A 189 -4.57 24.48 -5.89
CA ASN A 189 -4.48 25.71 -6.70
C ASN A 189 -5.32 25.59 -7.98
N ASP A 190 -5.26 24.45 -8.67
CA ASP A 190 -6.08 24.19 -9.86
C ASP A 190 -7.58 24.21 -9.52
N LEU A 191 -7.93 23.65 -8.38
CA LEU A 191 -9.28 23.64 -7.85
C LEU A 191 -9.76 25.06 -7.53
N VAL A 192 -8.98 25.88 -6.86
CA VAL A 192 -9.28 27.28 -6.57
C VAL A 192 -9.41 28.10 -7.86
N ALA A 193 -8.55 27.88 -8.85
CA ALA A 193 -8.62 28.53 -10.15
C ALA A 193 -9.93 28.21 -10.89
N SER A 194 -10.40 26.96 -10.81
CA SER A 194 -11.66 26.53 -11.44
C SER A 194 -12.90 27.22 -10.87
N ILE A 195 -12.87 27.61 -9.58
CA ILE A 195 -13.97 28.33 -8.92
C ILE A 195 -14.07 29.78 -9.40
N GLY A 196 -12.93 30.41 -9.69
CA GLY A 196 -12.87 31.83 -10.15
C GLY A 196 -13.28 32.01 -11.63
N SER A 197 -13.42 30.94 -12.40
CA SER A 197 -13.73 30.97 -13.83
C SER A 197 -15.23 30.80 -14.14
N LYS A 198 -16.06 30.58 -13.15
CA LYS A 198 -17.54 30.53 -13.25
C LYS A 198 -18.17 31.82 -12.72
#